data_bdf27b8c10ba4c9eeda5eb873ffe55df
#
_entry.id   bdf27b8c10ba4c9eeda5eb873ffe55df
#
_cell.length_a   1.000
_cell.length_b   1.000
_cell.length_c   1.000
_cell.angle_alpha   90.00
_cell.angle_beta   90.00
_cell.angle_gamma   90.00
#
_symmetry.space_group_name_H-M   'P 1'
#
loop_
_entity.id
_entity.type
_entity.pdbx_description
1 polymer ?
#
loop_
_entity_poly.entity_id
_entity_poly.type
_entity_poly.pdbx_seq_one_letter_code
_entity_poly.pdbx_strand_id
1 'polypeptide(L)'
;MKPVEVGHVRRRALTADQRCFRIRFLLTTNHYPLACYTSLFMLKEILEQGCHLTDQALERLLPPPTQYPTSIHQAMRHSVFAGGKRLRPILCMEAARMIAGSLPPGVEDLGSALEMLHTYSLIHDDLPALDNDDLRRGRPTCHKAFGEAIAILAGDGLQTYAYEVLAKLQCSAEARAAIIAEIAHATGTVDGMIGGQVMDLEAEHKHADAATLEYIHRSKTGALLAASVVTGGMYAGGDAAQIQSLRDFGMNIGLAFQIVDDVLDVTQTSEQLGKTAGKDTATEKSTYPSLFGIEASLKKADELIRKADAALDPFGERSVNLREIAAFLVERKK
;
A
#
# COMPACT_ATOMS: atom_id res chain seq x y z
N MET A 1 26.32 -12.00 -54.49
CA MET A 1 25.98 -12.11 -53.06
C MET A 1 25.65 -10.73 -52.54
N LYS A 2 24.38 -10.45 -52.28
CA LYS A 2 23.92 -9.17 -51.71
C LYS A 2 23.88 -9.31 -50.17
N PRO A 3 24.23 -8.29 -49.37
CA PRO A 3 24.14 -8.36 -47.92
C PRO A 3 22.70 -8.15 -47.46
N VAL A 4 22.33 -8.92 -46.43
CA VAL A 4 21.04 -8.89 -45.77
C VAL A 4 21.04 -7.72 -44.76
N GLU A 5 20.11 -6.79 -44.93
CA GLU A 5 19.85 -5.71 -43.97
C GLU A 5 19.21 -6.28 -42.68
N VAL A 6 19.88 -6.05 -41.56
CA VAL A 6 19.35 -6.35 -40.21
C VAL A 6 18.46 -5.17 -39.77
N GLY A 7 17.16 -5.39 -39.82
CA GLY A 7 16.17 -4.41 -39.37
C GLY A 7 16.27 -4.11 -37.86
N HIS A 8 16.57 -2.86 -37.53
CA HIS A 8 16.51 -2.33 -36.18
C HIS A 8 15.04 -2.28 -35.70
N VAL A 9 14.65 -3.22 -34.85
CA VAL A 9 13.39 -3.13 -34.11
C VAL A 9 13.55 -2.03 -33.07
N ARG A 10 12.99 -0.86 -33.35
CA ARG A 10 12.82 0.23 -32.36
C ARG A 10 11.88 -0.27 -31.23
N ARG A 11 12.45 -0.54 -30.07
CA ARG A 11 11.66 -0.72 -28.84
C ARG A 11 10.96 0.61 -28.54
N ARG A 12 9.67 0.68 -28.80
CA ARG A 12 8.82 1.77 -28.33
C ARG A 12 8.79 1.72 -26.80
N ALA A 13 9.18 2.82 -26.16
CA ALA A 13 8.96 3.01 -24.73
C ALA A 13 7.46 2.91 -24.47
N LEU A 14 7.08 2.05 -23.53
CA LEU A 14 5.71 1.91 -23.08
C LEU A 14 5.26 3.23 -22.43
N THR A 15 4.13 3.76 -22.85
CA THR A 15 3.50 4.95 -22.27
C THR A 15 3.09 4.68 -20.82
N ALA A 16 2.90 5.72 -20.00
CA ALA A 16 2.49 5.64 -18.60
C ALA A 16 1.23 4.77 -18.39
N ASP A 17 0.32 4.74 -19.36
CA ASP A 17 -0.89 3.91 -19.41
C ASP A 17 -0.67 2.40 -19.37
N GLN A 18 0.51 1.93 -19.77
CA GLN A 18 0.81 0.49 -19.80
C GLN A 18 1.49 -0.01 -18.51
N ARG A 19 1.76 0.87 -17.54
CA ARG A 19 2.43 0.53 -16.28
C ARG A 19 1.46 0.31 -15.12
N CYS A 20 0.24 0.83 -15.20
CA CYS A 20 -0.82 0.56 -14.25
C CYS A 20 -1.56 -0.72 -14.66
N PHE A 21 -1.32 -1.79 -13.99
CA PHE A 21 -2.12 -3.02 -13.99
C PHE A 21 -2.16 -3.90 -15.26
N ARG A 22 -1.28 -4.90 -15.34
CA ARG A 22 -1.66 -6.16 -15.98
C ARG A 22 -2.66 -6.93 -15.09
N ILE A 23 -3.93 -6.49 -15.06
CA ILE A 23 -5.06 -7.36 -14.72
C ILE A 23 -5.29 -8.27 -15.93
N ARG A 24 -4.51 -9.32 -16.07
CA ARG A 24 -4.63 -10.32 -17.15
C ARG A 24 -4.99 -11.68 -16.60
N PHE A 25 -5.77 -11.77 -15.53
CA PHE A 25 -5.97 -13.08 -14.90
C PHE A 25 -7.41 -13.44 -14.53
N LEU A 26 -8.46 -12.91 -15.17
CA LEU A 26 -9.84 -13.37 -14.88
C LEU A 26 -10.80 -13.38 -16.08
N LEU A 27 -10.32 -13.52 -17.32
CA LEU A 27 -11.23 -13.55 -18.48
C LEU A 27 -11.29 -14.91 -19.20
N THR A 28 -11.02 -16.03 -18.54
CA THR A 28 -11.06 -17.35 -19.21
C THR A 28 -12.05 -18.35 -18.64
N THR A 29 -13.06 -17.94 -17.83
CA THR A 29 -14.17 -18.83 -17.48
C THR A 29 -15.50 -18.11 -17.55
N ASN A 30 -16.27 -18.43 -18.59
CA ASN A 30 -17.64 -17.95 -18.88
C ASN A 30 -18.66 -18.48 -17.87
N HIS A 31 -18.78 -17.97 -16.64
CA HIS A 31 -19.92 -18.26 -15.75
C HIS A 31 -19.95 -17.37 -14.50
N TYR A 32 -19.94 -16.04 -14.67
CA TYR A 32 -20.30 -15.14 -13.57
C TYR A 32 -21.63 -14.42 -13.88
N PRO A 33 -22.52 -14.20 -12.87
CA PRO A 33 -23.73 -13.40 -13.05
C PRO A 33 -23.40 -11.97 -13.49
N LEU A 34 -24.27 -11.32 -14.25
CA LEU A 34 -24.08 -9.94 -14.75
C LEU A 34 -23.69 -8.96 -13.64
N ALA A 35 -24.17 -9.15 -12.41
CA ALA A 35 -23.83 -8.34 -11.23
C ALA A 35 -22.34 -8.41 -10.85
N CYS A 36 -21.68 -9.54 -11.06
CA CYS A 36 -20.23 -9.66 -10.83
C CYS A 36 -19.39 -8.89 -11.85
N TYR A 37 -19.86 -8.79 -13.10
CA TYR A 37 -19.16 -8.02 -14.14
C TYR A 37 -19.23 -6.51 -13.89
N THR A 38 -20.37 -6.00 -13.39
CA THR A 38 -20.53 -4.58 -13.03
C THR A 38 -19.68 -4.19 -11.84
N SER A 39 -19.61 -5.02 -10.80
CA SER A 39 -18.77 -4.80 -9.61
C SER A 39 -17.29 -4.80 -9.99
N LEU A 40 -16.81 -5.79 -10.74
CA LEU A 40 -15.42 -5.86 -11.17
C LEU A 40 -14.99 -4.69 -12.06
N PHE A 41 -15.92 -4.22 -12.92
CA PHE A 41 -15.68 -3.05 -13.78
C PHE A 41 -15.59 -1.75 -12.95
N MET A 42 -16.50 -1.54 -12.00
CA MET A 42 -16.50 -0.40 -11.08
C MET A 42 -15.21 -0.37 -10.23
N LEU A 43 -14.82 -1.50 -9.65
CA LEU A 43 -13.58 -1.60 -8.88
C LEU A 43 -12.36 -1.22 -9.72
N LYS A 44 -12.28 -1.72 -10.96
CA LYS A 44 -11.19 -1.37 -11.87
C LYS A 44 -11.13 0.14 -12.12
N GLU A 45 -12.27 0.79 -12.39
CA GLU A 45 -12.33 2.24 -12.57
C GLU A 45 -11.87 3.00 -11.32
N ILE A 46 -12.31 2.59 -10.11
CA ILE A 46 -11.90 3.20 -8.85
C ILE A 46 -10.38 3.12 -8.69
N LEU A 47 -9.79 1.94 -8.92
CA LEU A 47 -8.36 1.73 -8.78
C LEU A 47 -7.56 2.51 -9.84
N GLU A 48 -7.98 2.51 -11.09
CA GLU A 48 -7.31 3.26 -12.18
C GLU A 48 -7.39 4.77 -11.96
N GLN A 49 -8.57 5.29 -11.61
CA GLN A 49 -8.77 6.70 -11.31
C GLN A 49 -7.96 7.13 -10.09
N GLY A 50 -7.99 6.34 -9.01
CA GLY A 50 -7.24 6.63 -7.80
C GLY A 50 -5.72 6.60 -8.01
N CYS A 51 -5.20 5.64 -8.78
CA CYS A 51 -3.80 5.61 -9.19
C CYS A 51 -3.44 6.87 -9.98
N HIS A 52 -4.27 7.25 -10.95
CA HIS A 52 -4.00 8.42 -11.79
C HIS A 52 -3.96 9.72 -10.98
N LEU A 53 -4.95 9.95 -10.11
CA LEU A 53 -4.98 11.12 -9.22
C LEU A 53 -3.76 11.18 -8.30
N THR A 54 -3.38 10.04 -7.73
CA THR A 54 -2.20 9.92 -6.86
C THR A 54 -0.92 10.24 -7.62
N ASP A 55 -0.72 9.66 -8.81
CA ASP A 55 0.49 9.87 -9.61
C ASP A 55 0.60 11.32 -10.08
N GLN A 56 -0.52 11.96 -10.45
CA GLN A 56 -0.55 13.39 -10.78
C GLN A 56 -0.19 14.26 -9.57
N ALA A 57 -0.73 13.97 -8.38
CA ALA A 57 -0.43 14.72 -7.17
C ALA A 57 1.05 14.53 -6.75
N LEU A 58 1.58 13.30 -6.80
CA LEU A 58 2.99 13.01 -6.53
C LEU A 58 3.92 13.73 -7.51
N GLU A 59 3.56 13.76 -8.81
CA GLU A 59 4.37 14.49 -9.82
C GLU A 59 4.43 15.99 -9.54
N ARG A 60 3.32 16.59 -9.10
CA ARG A 60 3.21 18.00 -8.75
C ARG A 60 3.91 18.35 -7.43
N LEU A 61 3.81 17.46 -6.43
CA LEU A 61 4.33 17.71 -5.09
C LEU A 61 5.84 17.51 -5.02
N LEU A 62 6.36 16.41 -5.57
CA LEU A 62 7.79 16.07 -5.44
C LEU A 62 8.67 17.03 -6.22
N PRO A 63 9.80 17.48 -5.65
CA PRO A 63 10.77 18.29 -6.38
C PRO A 63 11.18 17.64 -7.70
N PRO A 64 11.39 18.41 -8.77
CA PRO A 64 11.83 17.87 -10.05
C PRO A 64 13.22 17.23 -9.93
N PRO A 65 13.55 16.21 -10.76
CA PRO A 65 14.82 15.48 -10.66
C PRO A 65 16.06 16.35 -10.96
N THR A 66 15.83 17.56 -11.50
CA THR A 66 16.87 18.57 -11.78
C THR A 66 17.10 19.55 -10.63
N GLN A 67 16.24 19.52 -9.59
CA GLN A 67 16.40 20.39 -8.42
C GLN A 67 17.67 20.01 -7.66
N TYR A 68 18.49 21.02 -7.30
CA TYR A 68 19.68 20.79 -6.47
C TYR A 68 19.29 20.59 -4.98
N PRO A 69 19.89 19.58 -4.31
CA PRO A 69 20.84 18.54 -4.76
C PRO A 69 20.13 17.46 -5.62
N THR A 70 20.61 17.22 -6.84
CA THR A 70 19.90 16.40 -7.84
C THR A 70 19.80 14.93 -7.49
N SER A 71 20.84 14.35 -6.88
CA SER A 71 20.91 12.91 -6.57
C SER A 71 19.79 12.46 -5.63
N ILE A 72 19.46 13.25 -4.61
CA ILE A 72 18.40 12.87 -3.66
C ILE A 72 17.02 12.92 -4.30
N HIS A 73 16.73 13.97 -5.10
CA HIS A 73 15.44 14.07 -5.78
C HIS A 73 15.25 13.00 -6.85
N GLN A 74 16.33 12.62 -7.54
CA GLN A 74 16.32 11.48 -8.46
C GLN A 74 16.06 10.16 -7.72
N ALA A 75 16.68 9.93 -6.55
CA ALA A 75 16.52 8.73 -5.74
C ALA A 75 15.09 8.62 -5.15
N MET A 76 14.55 9.71 -4.59
CA MET A 76 13.16 9.79 -4.10
C MET A 76 12.17 9.45 -5.23
N ARG A 77 12.30 10.09 -6.38
CA ARG A 77 11.43 9.87 -7.55
C ARG A 77 11.61 8.47 -8.14
N HIS A 78 12.82 7.92 -8.16
CA HIS A 78 13.10 6.56 -8.60
C HIS A 78 12.22 5.55 -7.84
N SER A 79 12.14 5.68 -6.52
CA SER A 79 11.38 4.76 -5.66
C SER A 79 9.88 5.04 -5.71
N VAL A 80 9.44 6.30 -5.64
CA VAL A 80 8.02 6.66 -5.70
C VAL A 80 7.39 6.24 -7.02
N PHE A 81 8.07 6.45 -8.16
CA PHE A 81 7.57 6.11 -9.49
C PHE A 81 8.04 4.72 -9.99
N ALA A 82 8.45 3.83 -9.08
CA ALA A 82 8.74 2.44 -9.43
C ALA A 82 7.46 1.62 -9.76
N GLY A 83 6.29 2.24 -9.72
CA GLY A 83 4.99 1.61 -9.84
C GLY A 83 4.37 1.29 -8.47
N GLY A 84 3.23 0.61 -8.49
CA GLY A 84 2.50 0.24 -7.28
C GLY A 84 1.00 0.43 -7.44
N LYS A 85 0.23 -0.17 -6.53
CA LYS A 85 -1.24 -0.15 -6.57
C LYS A 85 -1.85 1.11 -5.96
N ARG A 86 -1.04 1.98 -5.36
CA ARG A 86 -1.48 3.21 -4.67
C ARG A 86 -2.63 2.95 -3.69
N LEU A 87 -2.60 1.81 -3.01
CA LEU A 87 -3.72 1.37 -2.18
C LEU A 87 -4.03 2.33 -1.04
N ARG A 88 -3.01 2.83 -0.33
CA ARG A 88 -3.18 3.76 0.79
C ARG A 88 -3.81 5.09 0.36
N PRO A 89 -3.32 5.75 -0.70
CA PRO A 89 -3.99 6.92 -1.28
C PRO A 89 -5.45 6.65 -1.68
N ILE A 90 -5.72 5.52 -2.35
CA ILE A 90 -7.06 5.17 -2.82
C ILE A 90 -8.00 4.99 -1.64
N LEU A 91 -7.60 4.23 -0.61
CA LEU A 91 -8.37 4.06 0.60
C LEU A 91 -8.66 5.38 1.31
N CYS A 92 -7.68 6.30 1.36
CA CYS A 92 -7.85 7.64 1.91
C CYS A 92 -8.90 8.43 1.13
N MET A 93 -8.78 8.47 -0.20
CA MET A 93 -9.69 9.20 -1.07
C MET A 93 -11.13 8.63 -1.01
N GLU A 94 -11.28 7.31 -0.98
CA GLU A 94 -12.61 6.68 -0.92
C GLU A 94 -13.27 6.81 0.47
N ALA A 95 -12.49 6.82 1.55
CA ALA A 95 -13.00 7.16 2.87
C ALA A 95 -13.49 8.62 2.94
N ALA A 96 -12.72 9.55 2.36
CA ALA A 96 -13.13 10.95 2.28
C ALA A 96 -14.37 11.12 1.41
N ARG A 97 -14.45 10.46 0.26
CA ARG A 97 -15.62 10.45 -0.63
C ARG A 97 -16.86 9.92 0.09
N MET A 98 -16.72 8.85 0.87
CA MET A 98 -17.82 8.24 1.61
C MET A 98 -18.40 9.20 2.65
N ILE A 99 -17.55 9.95 3.37
CA ILE A 99 -17.98 10.93 4.38
C ILE A 99 -18.63 12.15 3.70
N ALA A 100 -17.95 12.77 2.72
CA ALA A 100 -18.39 14.02 2.10
C ALA A 100 -19.47 13.84 1.01
N GLY A 101 -19.71 12.61 0.51
CA GLY A 101 -20.59 12.32 -0.62
C GLY A 101 -19.96 12.56 -2.01
N SER A 102 -18.82 13.23 -2.07
CA SER A 102 -18.00 13.44 -3.28
C SER A 102 -16.54 13.54 -2.89
N LEU A 103 -15.62 13.44 -3.85
CA LEU A 103 -14.20 13.55 -3.56
C LEU A 103 -13.85 15.01 -3.15
N PRO A 104 -13.42 15.26 -1.90
CA PRO A 104 -13.05 16.62 -1.50
C PRO A 104 -11.79 17.07 -2.24
N PRO A 105 -11.70 18.35 -2.67
CA PRO A 105 -10.51 18.87 -3.34
C PRO A 105 -9.29 18.85 -2.40
N GLY A 106 -8.13 18.44 -2.93
CA GLY A 106 -6.87 18.38 -2.18
C GLY A 106 -6.66 17.13 -1.33
N VAL A 107 -7.63 16.20 -1.26
CA VAL A 107 -7.44 14.94 -0.53
C VAL A 107 -6.38 14.04 -1.18
N GLU A 108 -6.13 14.20 -2.47
CA GLU A 108 -5.04 13.53 -3.19
C GLU A 108 -3.66 13.92 -2.66
N ASP A 109 -3.48 15.10 -2.07
CA ASP A 109 -2.25 15.50 -1.43
C ASP A 109 -2.02 14.74 -0.12
N LEU A 110 -3.08 14.54 0.68
CA LEU A 110 -3.05 13.67 1.85
C LEU A 110 -2.71 12.22 1.44
N GLY A 111 -3.38 11.69 0.42
CA GLY A 111 -3.07 10.38 -0.14
C GLY A 111 -1.61 10.26 -0.59
N SER A 112 -1.08 11.30 -1.24
CA SER A 112 0.32 11.34 -1.68
C SER A 112 1.31 11.32 -0.52
N ALA A 113 1.01 12.03 0.57
CA ALA A 113 1.84 11.98 1.79
C ALA A 113 1.87 10.57 2.40
N LEU A 114 0.74 9.86 2.43
CA LEU A 114 0.68 8.46 2.87
C LEU A 114 1.51 7.54 1.97
N GLU A 115 1.52 7.75 0.65
CA GLU A 115 2.34 6.97 -0.27
C GLU A 115 3.84 7.30 -0.13
N MET A 116 4.21 8.56 0.15
CA MET A 116 5.59 8.93 0.47
C MET A 116 6.07 8.22 1.74
N LEU A 117 5.23 8.19 2.79
CA LEU A 117 5.51 7.47 4.04
C LEU A 117 5.60 5.95 3.85
N HIS A 118 4.79 5.38 2.97
CA HIS A 118 4.95 3.99 2.58
C HIS A 118 6.23 3.75 1.78
N THR A 119 6.56 4.66 0.87
CA THR A 119 7.74 4.49 0.00
C THR A 119 9.04 4.62 0.77
N TYR A 120 9.16 5.54 1.75
CA TYR A 120 10.37 5.64 2.56
C TYR A 120 10.63 4.32 3.30
N SER A 121 9.59 3.70 3.87
CA SER A 121 9.77 2.43 4.58
C SER A 121 10.28 1.32 3.66
N LEU A 122 9.78 1.28 2.41
CA LEU A 122 10.28 0.32 1.42
C LEU A 122 11.73 0.58 1.02
N ILE A 123 12.16 1.86 0.91
CA ILE A 123 13.57 2.20 0.61
C ILE A 123 14.47 1.70 1.73
N HIS A 124 14.08 1.90 3.00
CA HIS A 124 14.86 1.46 4.15
C HIS A 124 14.82 -0.06 4.29
N ASP A 125 13.66 -0.70 4.13
CA ASP A 125 13.54 -2.16 4.16
C ASP A 125 14.46 -2.85 3.14
N ASP A 126 14.64 -2.26 1.95
CA ASP A 126 15.49 -2.83 0.90
C ASP A 126 17.00 -2.75 1.21
N LEU A 127 17.45 -1.97 2.21
CA LEU A 127 18.86 -1.80 2.54
C LEU A 127 19.53 -3.11 2.99
N PRO A 128 20.86 -3.26 2.79
CA PRO A 128 21.60 -4.44 3.26
C PRO A 128 21.50 -4.73 4.76
N ALA A 129 21.21 -3.70 5.58
CA ALA A 129 21.02 -3.84 7.02
C ALA A 129 19.65 -4.45 7.40
N LEU A 130 18.72 -4.55 6.46
CA LEU A 130 17.37 -5.09 6.63
C LEU A 130 17.15 -6.25 5.63
N ASP A 131 16.21 -6.13 4.67
CA ASP A 131 15.84 -7.23 3.76
C ASP A 131 16.90 -7.52 2.68
N ASN A 132 17.84 -6.61 2.43
CA ASN A 132 18.90 -6.70 1.42
C ASN A 132 18.38 -7.09 0.02
N ASP A 133 17.33 -6.42 -0.43
CA ASP A 133 16.69 -6.69 -1.72
C ASP A 133 17.36 -5.95 -2.87
N ASP A 134 17.75 -6.69 -3.92
CA ASP A 134 18.34 -6.10 -5.13
C ASP A 134 17.30 -5.48 -6.05
N LEU A 135 16.08 -6.04 -6.07
CA LEU A 135 15.00 -5.65 -6.96
C LEU A 135 13.68 -5.44 -6.21
N ARG A 136 12.98 -4.37 -6.55
CA ARG A 136 11.60 -4.11 -6.13
C ARG A 136 10.73 -3.79 -7.34
N ARG A 137 9.64 -4.55 -7.50
CA ARG A 137 8.74 -4.41 -8.66
C ARG A 137 9.46 -4.53 -10.00
N GLY A 138 10.49 -5.41 -10.06
CA GLY A 138 11.30 -5.66 -11.27
C GLY A 138 12.29 -4.55 -11.62
N ARG A 139 12.53 -3.57 -10.73
CA ARG A 139 13.53 -2.50 -10.90
C ARG A 139 14.57 -2.58 -9.80
N PRO A 140 15.83 -2.14 -10.06
CA PRO A 140 16.83 -2.02 -9.01
C PRO A 140 16.30 -1.20 -7.83
N THR A 141 16.56 -1.66 -6.60
CA THR A 141 16.23 -0.93 -5.38
C THR A 141 17.03 0.37 -5.28
N CYS A 142 16.62 1.27 -4.41
CA CYS A 142 17.22 2.60 -4.30
C CYS A 142 18.73 2.51 -4.00
N HIS A 143 19.13 1.64 -3.07
CA HIS A 143 20.54 1.47 -2.70
C HIS A 143 21.39 0.85 -3.83
N LYS A 144 20.80 0.00 -4.68
CA LYS A 144 21.50 -0.54 -5.86
C LYS A 144 21.68 0.51 -6.96
N ALA A 145 20.72 1.43 -7.11
CA ALA A 145 20.77 2.45 -8.16
C ALA A 145 21.59 3.69 -7.76
N PHE A 146 21.61 4.08 -6.47
CA PHE A 146 22.19 5.34 -5.99
C PHE A 146 23.20 5.18 -4.87
N GLY A 147 23.42 3.96 -4.37
CA GLY A 147 24.25 3.68 -3.19
C GLY A 147 23.49 3.84 -1.87
N GLU A 148 23.99 3.17 -0.82
CA GLU A 148 23.33 3.08 0.48
C GLU A 148 23.11 4.43 1.14
N ALA A 149 24.13 5.31 1.14
CA ALA A 149 24.03 6.63 1.78
C ALA A 149 22.93 7.50 1.16
N ILE A 150 22.80 7.51 -0.17
CA ILE A 150 21.73 8.26 -0.85
C ILE A 150 20.38 7.58 -0.64
N ALA A 151 20.31 6.26 -0.54
CA ALA A 151 19.07 5.56 -0.25
C ALA A 151 18.55 5.89 1.17
N ILE A 152 19.42 5.88 2.19
CA ILE A 152 19.06 6.31 3.55
C ILE A 152 18.49 7.72 3.53
N LEU A 153 19.22 8.68 2.94
CA LEU A 153 18.79 10.07 2.87
C LEU A 153 17.53 10.27 2.02
N ALA A 154 17.30 9.44 0.99
CA ALA A 154 16.08 9.50 0.18
C ALA A 154 14.84 9.03 0.98
N GLY A 155 14.99 8.03 1.83
CA GLY A 155 13.97 7.63 2.79
C GLY A 155 13.66 8.73 3.80
N ASP A 156 14.69 9.30 4.46
CA ASP A 156 14.56 10.42 5.39
C ASP A 156 13.91 11.63 4.72
N GLY A 157 14.32 11.92 3.48
CA GLY A 157 13.79 13.01 2.67
C GLY A 157 12.31 12.83 2.36
N LEU A 158 11.87 11.63 1.96
CA LEU A 158 10.45 11.34 1.71
C LEU A 158 9.60 11.42 2.97
N GLN A 159 10.11 10.89 4.10
CA GLN A 159 9.43 10.97 5.38
C GLN A 159 9.23 12.43 5.81
N THR A 160 10.29 13.24 5.77
CA THR A 160 10.22 14.65 6.14
C THR A 160 9.31 15.43 5.19
N TYR A 161 9.40 15.18 3.89
CA TYR A 161 8.62 15.85 2.88
C TYR A 161 7.12 15.52 2.97
N ALA A 162 6.78 14.28 3.35
CA ALA A 162 5.40 13.91 3.62
C ALA A 162 4.77 14.80 4.72
N TYR A 163 5.49 15.05 5.82
CA TYR A 163 5.01 15.96 6.87
C TYR A 163 4.91 17.41 6.41
N GLU A 164 5.79 17.86 5.51
CA GLU A 164 5.66 19.19 4.89
C GLU A 164 4.37 19.29 4.07
N VAL A 165 4.01 18.24 3.29
CA VAL A 165 2.75 18.18 2.55
C VAL A 165 1.55 18.19 3.52
N LEU A 166 1.59 17.36 4.57
CA LEU A 166 0.54 17.29 5.58
C LEU A 166 0.30 18.64 6.27
N ALA A 167 1.36 19.38 6.56
CA ALA A 167 1.28 20.71 7.17
C ALA A 167 0.63 21.78 6.26
N LYS A 168 0.55 21.52 4.95
CA LYS A 168 -0.02 22.43 3.93
C LYS A 168 -1.41 22.00 3.44
N LEU A 169 -2.01 20.93 4.01
CA LEU A 169 -3.33 20.45 3.62
C LEU A 169 -4.41 21.53 3.72
N GLN A 170 -5.32 21.52 2.76
CA GLN A 170 -6.42 22.49 2.64
C GLN A 170 -7.62 22.10 3.53
N CYS A 171 -7.41 22.07 4.84
CA CYS A 171 -8.43 21.81 5.86
C CYS A 171 -8.22 22.73 7.07
N SER A 172 -9.10 22.63 8.09
CA SER A 172 -8.93 23.43 9.31
C SER A 172 -7.62 23.10 10.04
N ALA A 173 -7.11 24.02 10.84
CA ALA A 173 -5.89 23.81 11.61
C ALA A 173 -6.02 22.64 12.58
N GLU A 174 -7.21 22.48 13.18
CA GLU A 174 -7.55 21.39 14.10
C GLU A 174 -7.54 20.03 13.38
N ALA A 175 -8.20 19.95 12.20
CA ALA A 175 -8.21 18.72 11.41
C ALA A 175 -6.79 18.37 10.93
N ARG A 176 -6.00 19.36 10.50
CA ARG A 176 -4.62 19.18 10.09
C ARG A 176 -3.74 18.64 11.22
N ALA A 177 -3.85 19.20 12.42
CA ALA A 177 -3.12 18.74 13.58
C ALA A 177 -3.52 17.29 13.95
N ALA A 178 -4.81 16.97 13.93
CA ALA A 178 -5.31 15.62 14.20
C ALA A 178 -4.82 14.60 13.14
N ILE A 179 -4.85 14.94 11.86
CA ILE A 179 -4.34 14.10 10.77
C ILE A 179 -2.83 13.83 10.94
N ILE A 180 -2.04 14.88 11.24
CA ILE A 180 -0.60 14.73 11.47
C ILE A 180 -0.35 13.81 12.68
N ALA A 181 -1.07 13.99 13.78
CA ALA A 181 -0.93 13.16 14.98
C ALA A 181 -1.28 11.69 14.69
N GLU A 182 -2.37 11.43 13.98
CA GLU A 182 -2.79 10.07 13.58
C GLU A 182 -1.72 9.38 12.72
N ILE A 183 -1.20 10.07 11.71
CA ILE A 183 -0.18 9.52 10.81
C ILE A 183 1.15 9.32 11.56
N ALA A 184 1.55 10.26 12.42
CA ALA A 184 2.76 10.15 13.21
C ALA A 184 2.70 8.95 14.18
N HIS A 185 1.54 8.71 14.80
CA HIS A 185 1.33 7.52 15.63
C HIS A 185 1.42 6.23 14.77
N ALA A 186 0.71 6.18 13.65
CA ALA A 186 0.69 5.00 12.79
C ALA A 186 2.05 4.65 12.15
N THR A 187 2.92 5.63 11.97
CA THR A 187 4.30 5.40 11.49
C THR A 187 5.32 5.27 12.61
N GLY A 188 4.92 5.52 13.86
CA GLY A 188 5.78 5.60 15.03
C GLY A 188 6.26 4.26 15.58
N THR A 189 6.77 4.32 16.82
CA THR A 189 7.39 3.19 17.51
C THR A 189 6.44 2.41 18.42
N VAL A 190 5.33 3.01 18.84
CA VAL A 190 4.32 2.37 19.69
C VAL A 190 3.10 2.05 18.84
N ASP A 191 2.80 0.77 18.67
CA ASP A 191 1.70 0.26 17.84
C ASP A 191 1.71 0.76 16.38
N GLY A 192 2.84 1.30 15.93
CA GLY A 192 3.05 1.87 14.60
C GLY A 192 4.09 1.10 13.78
N MET A 193 4.27 1.53 12.55
CA MET A 193 5.05 0.84 11.52
C MET A 193 6.50 0.57 11.94
N ILE A 194 7.19 1.56 12.55
CA ILE A 194 8.57 1.40 13.00
C ILE A 194 8.65 0.38 14.14
N GLY A 195 7.72 0.44 15.11
CA GLY A 195 7.66 -0.54 16.20
C GLY A 195 7.40 -1.96 15.68
N GLY A 196 6.49 -2.10 14.71
CA GLY A 196 6.23 -3.37 14.03
C GLY A 196 7.45 -3.92 13.29
N GLN A 197 8.23 -3.04 12.63
CA GLN A 197 9.48 -3.42 11.95
C GLN A 197 10.55 -3.91 12.94
N VAL A 198 10.70 -3.23 14.09
CA VAL A 198 11.63 -3.68 15.14
C VAL A 198 11.24 -5.06 15.66
N MET A 199 9.95 -5.28 15.96
CA MET A 199 9.47 -6.58 16.42
C MET A 199 9.62 -7.68 15.36
N ASP A 200 9.46 -7.34 14.08
CA ASP A 200 9.69 -8.28 12.97
C ASP A 200 11.17 -8.74 12.94
N LEU A 201 12.12 -7.81 13.04
CA LEU A 201 13.56 -8.11 13.13
C LEU A 201 13.91 -8.92 14.39
N GLU A 202 13.36 -8.56 15.55
CA GLU A 202 13.62 -9.28 16.81
C GLU A 202 13.04 -10.70 16.82
N ALA A 203 12.01 -10.93 15.99
CA ALA A 203 11.36 -12.23 15.81
C ALA A 203 12.07 -13.12 14.79
N GLU A 204 13.00 -12.59 13.97
CA GLU A 204 13.78 -13.39 13.03
C GLU A 204 14.58 -14.48 13.77
N HIS A 205 14.62 -15.69 13.19
CA HIS A 205 15.27 -16.87 13.78
C HIS A 205 14.74 -17.26 15.17
N LYS A 206 13.56 -16.76 15.57
CA LYS A 206 12.87 -17.12 16.79
C LYS A 206 11.45 -17.58 16.46
N HIS A 207 10.92 -18.53 17.22
CA HIS A 207 9.50 -18.90 17.09
C HIS A 207 8.65 -17.84 17.79
N ALA A 208 8.17 -16.84 17.02
CA ALA A 208 7.21 -15.87 17.53
C ALA A 208 5.89 -16.57 17.85
N ASP A 209 5.29 -16.26 18.99
CA ASP A 209 3.94 -16.71 19.31
C ASP A 209 2.87 -15.94 18.53
N ALA A 210 1.63 -16.38 18.65
CA ALA A 210 0.50 -15.80 17.94
C ALA A 210 0.28 -14.30 18.29
N ALA A 211 0.54 -13.91 19.53
CA ALA A 211 0.35 -12.52 19.98
C ALA A 211 1.42 -11.60 19.37
N THR A 212 2.66 -12.05 19.35
CA THR A 212 3.78 -11.35 18.72
C THR A 212 3.56 -11.19 17.21
N LEU A 213 3.14 -12.26 16.52
CA LEU A 213 2.87 -12.21 15.09
C LEU A 213 1.70 -11.25 14.78
N GLU A 214 0.61 -11.31 15.56
CA GLU A 214 -0.51 -10.38 15.38
C GLU A 214 -0.09 -8.93 15.63
N TYR A 215 0.77 -8.66 16.63
CA TYR A 215 1.33 -7.33 16.88
C TYR A 215 2.13 -6.83 15.67
N ILE A 216 3.04 -7.66 15.12
CA ILE A 216 3.84 -7.32 13.93
C ILE A 216 2.90 -6.93 12.77
N HIS A 217 1.92 -7.77 12.44
CA HIS A 217 1.00 -7.53 11.34
C HIS A 217 0.16 -6.25 11.51
N ARG A 218 -0.37 -6.04 12.74
CA ARG A 218 -1.15 -4.85 13.05
C ARG A 218 -0.33 -3.58 12.98
N SER A 219 0.89 -3.61 13.50
CA SER A 219 1.75 -2.42 13.62
C SER A 219 2.50 -2.14 12.32
N LYS A 220 3.26 -3.10 11.79
CA LYS A 220 4.10 -2.91 10.59
C LYS A 220 3.29 -2.50 9.36
N THR A 221 2.13 -3.11 9.15
CA THR A 221 1.32 -2.89 7.94
C THR A 221 -0.05 -2.33 8.25
N GLY A 222 -0.75 -2.88 9.23
CA GLY A 222 -2.13 -2.54 9.57
C GLY A 222 -2.30 -1.09 10.00
N ALA A 223 -1.39 -0.55 10.80
CA ALA A 223 -1.47 0.80 11.36
C ALA A 223 -1.55 1.89 10.27
N LEU A 224 -0.61 1.88 9.31
CA LEU A 224 -0.63 2.88 8.23
C LEU A 224 -1.80 2.68 7.26
N LEU A 225 -2.26 1.45 7.09
CA LEU A 225 -3.44 1.15 6.27
C LEU A 225 -4.72 1.66 6.94
N ALA A 226 -4.86 1.47 8.25
CA ALA A 226 -5.96 2.03 9.04
C ALA A 226 -5.90 3.58 9.06
N ALA A 227 -4.73 4.16 9.28
CA ALA A 227 -4.54 5.61 9.25
C ALA A 227 -4.94 6.20 7.89
N SER A 228 -4.79 5.46 6.79
CA SER A 228 -5.20 5.93 5.45
C SER A 228 -6.71 6.21 5.38
N VAL A 229 -7.54 5.29 5.85
CA VAL A 229 -9.00 5.49 5.85
C VAL A 229 -9.45 6.49 6.93
N VAL A 230 -8.84 6.44 8.12
CA VAL A 230 -9.14 7.33 9.23
C VAL A 230 -8.88 8.78 8.85
N THR A 231 -7.70 9.07 8.30
CA THR A 231 -7.31 10.44 7.94
C THR A 231 -8.08 10.97 6.73
N GLY A 232 -8.48 10.11 5.79
CA GLY A 232 -9.42 10.47 4.74
C GLY A 232 -10.77 10.92 5.31
N GLY A 233 -11.30 10.17 6.28
CA GLY A 233 -12.52 10.55 7.01
C GLY A 233 -12.38 11.86 7.79
N MET A 234 -11.25 12.06 8.49
CA MET A 234 -10.95 13.31 9.21
C MET A 234 -10.87 14.51 8.26
N TYR A 235 -10.21 14.34 7.11
CA TYR A 235 -10.11 15.39 6.09
C TYR A 235 -11.47 15.84 5.57
N ALA A 236 -12.39 14.90 5.44
CA ALA A 236 -13.76 15.14 4.98
C ALA A 236 -14.73 15.62 6.10
N GLY A 237 -14.24 15.81 7.33
CA GLY A 237 -15.05 16.30 8.46
C GLY A 237 -15.91 15.23 9.11
N GLY A 238 -15.51 13.97 9.06
CA GLY A 238 -16.20 12.87 9.75
C GLY A 238 -16.31 13.10 11.26
N ASP A 239 -17.45 12.75 11.83
CA ASP A 239 -17.66 12.78 13.29
C ASP A 239 -16.93 11.64 14.02
N ALA A 240 -16.90 11.67 15.34
CA ALA A 240 -16.16 10.70 16.15
C ALA A 240 -16.64 9.24 15.92
N ALA A 241 -17.94 9.02 15.72
CA ALA A 241 -18.49 7.69 15.45
C ALA A 241 -18.07 7.17 14.06
N GLN A 242 -18.12 8.04 13.05
CA GLN A 242 -17.67 7.74 11.71
C GLN A 242 -16.16 7.44 11.66
N ILE A 243 -15.35 8.21 12.37
CA ILE A 243 -13.91 7.97 12.49
C ILE A 243 -13.61 6.65 13.19
N GLN A 244 -14.36 6.31 14.26
CA GLN A 244 -14.19 5.01 14.92
C GLN A 244 -14.57 3.85 13.99
N SER A 245 -15.66 3.94 13.24
CA SER A 245 -16.06 2.95 12.24
C SER A 245 -14.97 2.75 11.16
N LEU A 246 -14.37 3.84 10.67
CA LEU A 246 -13.25 3.78 9.73
C LEU A 246 -12.01 3.13 10.36
N ARG A 247 -11.73 3.39 11.64
CA ARG A 247 -10.63 2.75 12.37
C ARG A 247 -10.84 1.24 12.48
N ASP A 248 -12.04 0.82 12.88
CA ASP A 248 -12.39 -0.60 13.00
C ASP A 248 -12.31 -1.30 11.63
N PHE A 249 -12.80 -0.66 10.59
CA PHE A 249 -12.64 -1.13 9.22
C PHE A 249 -11.16 -1.29 8.83
N GLY A 250 -10.37 -0.24 8.98
CA GLY A 250 -8.97 -0.21 8.57
C GLY A 250 -8.10 -1.23 9.29
N MET A 251 -8.27 -1.38 10.61
CA MET A 251 -7.53 -2.37 11.41
C MET A 251 -7.87 -3.81 11.03
N ASN A 252 -9.14 -4.10 10.74
CA ASN A 252 -9.55 -5.44 10.35
C ASN A 252 -9.07 -5.80 8.93
N ILE A 253 -9.17 -4.90 7.94
CA ILE A 253 -8.65 -5.17 6.60
C ILE A 253 -7.12 -5.25 6.58
N GLY A 254 -6.43 -4.47 7.40
CA GLY A 254 -4.96 -4.50 7.50
C GLY A 254 -4.45 -5.86 7.97
N LEU A 255 -5.04 -6.40 9.04
CA LEU A 255 -4.69 -7.73 9.54
C LEU A 255 -5.10 -8.84 8.54
N ALA A 256 -6.31 -8.76 7.96
CA ALA A 256 -6.75 -9.73 6.96
C ALA A 256 -5.80 -9.76 5.75
N PHE A 257 -5.37 -8.59 5.29
CA PHE A 257 -4.43 -8.45 4.17
C PHE A 257 -3.10 -9.18 4.46
N GLN A 258 -2.53 -9.01 5.65
CA GLN A 258 -1.27 -9.68 6.02
C GLN A 258 -1.43 -11.19 6.15
N ILE A 259 -2.52 -11.67 6.75
CA ILE A 259 -2.80 -13.10 6.84
C ILE A 259 -2.89 -13.73 5.43
N VAL A 260 -3.53 -13.04 4.49
CA VAL A 260 -3.61 -13.50 3.10
C VAL A 260 -2.26 -13.45 2.40
N ASP A 261 -1.46 -12.40 2.63
CA ASP A 261 -0.09 -12.30 2.09
C ASP A 261 0.78 -13.47 2.59
N ASP A 262 0.73 -13.83 3.87
CA ASP A 262 1.42 -14.98 4.45
C ASP A 262 0.99 -16.32 3.77
N VAL A 263 -0.32 -16.49 3.52
CA VAL A 263 -0.84 -17.67 2.82
C VAL A 263 -0.34 -17.73 1.38
N LEU A 264 -0.32 -16.59 0.68
CA LEU A 264 0.15 -16.52 -0.71
C LEU A 264 1.64 -16.81 -0.82
N ASP A 265 2.46 -16.36 0.14
CA ASP A 265 3.91 -16.59 0.15
C ASP A 265 4.27 -18.08 0.22
N VAL A 266 3.46 -18.89 0.92
CA VAL A 266 3.66 -20.34 1.03
C VAL A 266 2.95 -21.17 -0.06
N THR A 267 2.01 -20.57 -0.81
CA THR A 267 1.18 -21.31 -1.80
C THR A 267 1.47 -20.96 -3.25
N GLN A 268 2.09 -19.81 -3.53
CA GLN A 268 2.35 -19.33 -4.89
C GLN A 268 3.83 -19.36 -5.27
N THR A 269 4.11 -19.40 -6.58
CA THR A 269 5.48 -19.31 -7.11
C THR A 269 5.95 -17.86 -7.21
N SER A 270 7.27 -17.66 -7.25
CA SER A 270 7.90 -16.33 -7.44
C SER A 270 7.41 -15.58 -8.68
N GLU A 271 7.11 -16.29 -9.78
CA GLU A 271 6.56 -15.68 -11.01
C GLU A 271 5.15 -15.11 -10.79
N GLN A 272 4.32 -15.80 -9.98
CA GLN A 272 2.97 -15.37 -9.67
C GLN A 272 2.94 -14.19 -8.68
N LEU A 273 3.86 -14.20 -7.69
CA LEU A 273 3.96 -13.14 -6.68
C LEU A 273 4.61 -11.86 -7.21
N GLY A 274 5.41 -11.93 -8.25
CA GLY A 274 6.22 -10.79 -8.75
C GLY A 274 7.34 -10.34 -7.80
N LYS A 275 7.62 -11.15 -6.76
CA LYS A 275 8.72 -11.05 -5.79
C LYS A 275 9.27 -12.46 -5.53
N THR A 276 10.41 -12.60 -4.86
CA THR A 276 10.93 -13.91 -4.45
C THR A 276 9.96 -14.59 -3.49
N ALA A 277 9.40 -15.75 -3.86
CA ALA A 277 8.54 -16.54 -2.98
C ALA A 277 9.39 -17.30 -1.96
N GLY A 278 8.79 -17.61 -0.79
CA GLY A 278 9.44 -18.42 0.23
C GLY A 278 10.55 -17.70 1.00
N LYS A 279 10.62 -16.35 0.95
CA LYS A 279 11.56 -15.58 1.76
C LYS A 279 11.34 -15.84 3.25
N ASP A 280 10.10 -15.85 3.70
CA ASP A 280 9.74 -16.08 5.10
C ASP A 280 10.16 -17.49 5.57
N THR A 281 10.08 -18.45 4.68
CA THR A 281 10.60 -19.81 4.94
C THR A 281 12.13 -19.84 5.03
N ALA A 282 12.82 -19.09 4.18
CA ALA A 282 14.29 -19.02 4.16
C ALA A 282 14.86 -18.28 5.38
N THR A 283 14.13 -17.32 5.96
CA THR A 283 14.49 -16.58 7.18
C THR A 283 13.89 -17.17 8.45
N GLU A 284 13.24 -18.36 8.35
CA GLU A 284 12.56 -19.03 9.49
C GLU A 284 11.54 -18.11 10.20
N LYS A 285 10.92 -17.15 9.47
CA LYS A 285 9.90 -16.26 10.04
C LYS A 285 8.64 -17.04 10.40
N SER A 286 8.06 -16.73 11.56
CA SER A 286 6.74 -17.20 11.92
C SER A 286 5.70 -16.53 11.04
N THR A 287 4.79 -17.31 10.46
CA THR A 287 3.66 -16.83 9.63
C THR A 287 2.35 -17.41 10.15
N TYR A 288 1.21 -16.83 9.79
CA TYR A 288 -0.08 -17.42 10.18
C TYR A 288 -0.23 -18.88 9.72
N PRO A 289 0.11 -19.25 8.47
CA PRO A 289 0.07 -20.65 8.05
C PRO A 289 1.00 -21.57 8.84
N SER A 290 2.18 -21.09 9.29
CA SER A 290 3.10 -21.90 10.08
C SER A 290 2.58 -22.17 11.50
N LEU A 291 1.84 -21.23 12.09
CA LEU A 291 1.28 -21.37 13.44
C LEU A 291 -0.07 -22.08 13.48
N PHE A 292 -0.94 -21.82 12.51
CA PHE A 292 -2.34 -22.26 12.56
C PHE A 292 -2.76 -23.17 11.40
N GLY A 293 -1.93 -23.31 10.37
CA GLY A 293 -2.29 -23.95 9.12
C GLY A 293 -3.06 -23.02 8.16
N ILE A 294 -3.05 -23.37 6.87
CA ILE A 294 -3.63 -22.56 5.79
C ILE A 294 -5.13 -22.35 5.97
N GLU A 295 -5.89 -23.43 6.26
CA GLU A 295 -7.35 -23.37 6.39
C GLU A 295 -7.80 -22.45 7.54
N ALA A 296 -7.18 -22.55 8.72
CA ALA A 296 -7.49 -21.69 9.85
C ALA A 296 -7.10 -20.23 9.58
N SER A 297 -5.98 -19.98 8.90
CA SER A 297 -5.55 -18.65 8.49
C SER A 297 -6.57 -17.99 7.55
N LEU A 298 -7.02 -18.71 6.54
CA LEU A 298 -8.05 -18.24 5.61
C LEU A 298 -9.38 -17.95 6.30
N LYS A 299 -9.81 -18.83 7.22
CA LYS A 299 -11.01 -18.62 8.04
C LYS A 299 -10.90 -17.35 8.89
N LYS A 300 -9.74 -17.13 9.51
CA LYS A 300 -9.48 -15.90 10.28
C LYS A 300 -9.55 -14.66 9.40
N ALA A 301 -8.96 -14.68 8.21
CA ALA A 301 -9.05 -13.57 7.26
C ALA A 301 -10.51 -13.27 6.88
N ASP A 302 -11.32 -14.31 6.60
CA ASP A 302 -12.75 -14.17 6.28
C ASP A 302 -13.56 -13.59 7.47
N GLU A 303 -13.23 -13.94 8.71
CA GLU A 303 -13.84 -13.35 9.92
C GLU A 303 -13.50 -11.86 10.06
N LEU A 304 -12.25 -11.48 9.77
CA LEU A 304 -11.81 -10.08 9.83
C LEU A 304 -12.49 -9.23 8.73
N ILE A 305 -12.65 -9.76 7.53
CA ILE A 305 -13.37 -9.07 6.46
C ILE A 305 -14.83 -8.86 6.82
N ARG A 306 -15.51 -9.85 7.41
CA ARG A 306 -16.89 -9.64 7.89
C ARG A 306 -16.99 -8.57 8.97
N LYS A 307 -16.00 -8.48 9.87
CA LYS A 307 -15.95 -7.39 10.88
C LYS A 307 -15.70 -6.03 10.22
N ALA A 308 -14.80 -5.97 9.25
CA ALA A 308 -14.56 -4.75 8.48
C ALA A 308 -15.82 -4.30 7.72
N ASP A 309 -16.50 -5.24 7.08
CA ASP A 309 -17.75 -4.97 6.37
C ASP A 309 -18.84 -4.42 7.32
N ALA A 310 -19.04 -5.06 8.46
CA ALA A 310 -20.00 -4.61 9.48
C ALA A 310 -19.67 -3.20 10.04
N ALA A 311 -18.39 -2.84 10.15
CA ALA A 311 -17.98 -1.51 10.59
C ALA A 311 -18.44 -0.40 9.62
N LEU A 312 -18.71 -0.75 8.36
CA LEU A 312 -19.19 0.18 7.33
C LEU A 312 -20.73 0.27 7.24
N ASP A 313 -21.48 -0.55 7.99
CA ASP A 313 -22.95 -0.56 7.93
C ASP A 313 -23.60 0.82 8.19
N PRO A 314 -23.08 1.68 9.09
CA PRO A 314 -23.65 3.01 9.31
C PRO A 314 -23.64 3.93 8.08
N PHE A 315 -22.80 3.63 7.07
CA PHE A 315 -22.66 4.46 5.89
C PHE A 315 -23.56 4.03 4.72
N GLY A 316 -24.17 2.84 4.80
CA GLY A 316 -25.08 2.31 3.77
C GLY A 316 -24.42 2.24 2.38
N GLU A 317 -25.14 2.68 1.34
CA GLU A 317 -24.67 2.62 -0.05
C GLU A 317 -23.41 3.45 -0.32
N ARG A 318 -23.11 4.47 0.50
CA ARG A 318 -21.91 5.27 0.34
C ARG A 318 -20.60 4.50 0.60
N SER A 319 -20.68 3.36 1.30
CA SER A 319 -19.52 2.52 1.64
C SER A 319 -19.16 1.51 0.54
N VAL A 320 -19.90 1.45 -0.55
CA VAL A 320 -19.76 0.39 -1.58
C VAL A 320 -18.33 0.30 -2.11
N ASN A 321 -17.69 1.43 -2.40
CA ASN A 321 -16.33 1.45 -2.94
C ASN A 321 -15.31 0.86 -1.95
N LEU A 322 -15.40 1.21 -0.67
CA LEU A 322 -14.52 0.65 0.36
C LEU A 322 -14.75 -0.85 0.57
N ARG A 323 -16.01 -1.32 0.50
CA ARG A 323 -16.35 -2.76 0.57
C ARG A 323 -15.75 -3.54 -0.60
N GLU A 324 -15.87 -3.02 -1.83
CA GLU A 324 -15.29 -3.63 -3.03
C GLU A 324 -13.75 -3.69 -2.97
N ILE A 325 -13.10 -2.63 -2.49
CA ILE A 325 -11.64 -2.62 -2.29
C ILE A 325 -11.24 -3.65 -1.23
N ALA A 326 -11.97 -3.76 -0.11
CA ALA A 326 -11.69 -4.73 0.94
C ALA A 326 -11.83 -6.17 0.44
N ALA A 327 -12.89 -6.47 -0.30
CA ALA A 327 -13.10 -7.78 -0.94
C ALA A 327 -11.93 -8.12 -1.87
N PHE A 328 -11.53 -7.18 -2.75
CA PHE A 328 -10.42 -7.36 -3.66
C PHE A 328 -9.09 -7.65 -2.97
N LEU A 329 -8.83 -7.04 -1.81
CA LEU A 329 -7.59 -7.26 -1.07
C LEU A 329 -7.43 -8.70 -0.56
N VAL A 330 -8.54 -9.38 -0.30
CA VAL A 330 -8.57 -10.73 0.25
C VAL A 330 -8.85 -11.79 -0.83
N GLU A 331 -9.56 -11.43 -1.91
CA GLU A 331 -9.88 -12.36 -3.03
C GLU A 331 -8.67 -12.74 -3.89
N ARG A 332 -7.48 -12.22 -3.61
CA ARG A 332 -6.21 -12.65 -4.25
C ARG A 332 -5.91 -14.15 -4.11
N LYS A 333 -6.81 -14.91 -3.48
CA LYS A 333 -6.72 -16.35 -3.20
C LYS A 333 -6.82 -17.26 -4.43
N LYS A 334 -7.09 -16.69 -5.63
CA LYS A 334 -7.32 -17.52 -6.83
C LYS A 334 -6.38 -17.19 -7.96
#